data_2e6327ce57cbfe2a3866450f1e627665
#
_entry.id   2e6327ce57cbfe2a3866450f1e627665
#
_cell.length_a   1.000
_cell.length_b   1.000
_cell.length_c   1.000
_cell.angle_alpha   90.00
_cell.angle_beta   90.00
_cell.angle_gamma   90.00
#
_symmetry.space_group_name_H-M   'P 1'
#
loop_
_entity.id
_entity.type
_entity.pdbx_description
1 polymer ?
#
loop_
_entity_poly.entity_id
_entity_poly.type
_entity_poly.pdbx_seq_one_letter_code
_entity_poly.pdbx_strand_id
1 'polypeptide(L)'
;MRVDSAEKKAFLVACACLVIGGLGFRMTMSQLNVYLQKEPVPLRNALDELPVTLGDWKQVGKDQQLSDAVVEELGTKNYLDRAYVYKSDSTKGIFQVHLAYYTGMIDTVPHIPERCWGAAGLVMIGQPVLRPMVLDSSKWDVQHGPIQAASGKRYSQASVQEPVTRKDVMVNLPLGDIVMTASTFQDPKHPEITFIGAYLFIANGSVTPSALAVRNLSFKLSDRYAYYCKVQFSFRVYEKPEIAITMFDQLARNLLQSLLPQLMRSLPDWPALENSSTPIQVTSS
;
A
#
# COMPACT_ATOMS: atom_id res chain seq x y z
N MET A 1 3.83 41.83 -42.15
CA MET A 1 2.79 42.38 -41.26
C MET A 1 3.50 43.15 -40.14
N ARG A 2 3.44 44.50 -40.10
CA ARG A 2 3.99 45.27 -38.99
C ARG A 2 2.97 45.22 -37.83
N VAL A 3 3.30 44.56 -36.76
CA VAL A 3 2.46 44.55 -35.54
C VAL A 3 2.44 45.98 -34.99
N ASP A 4 1.24 46.53 -34.77
CA ASP A 4 1.05 47.89 -34.30
C ASP A 4 1.62 48.09 -32.89
N SER A 5 2.08 49.30 -32.57
CA SER A 5 2.65 49.64 -31.26
C SER A 5 1.66 49.41 -30.11
N ALA A 6 0.36 49.59 -30.36
CA ALA A 6 -0.71 49.32 -29.41
C ALA A 6 -0.88 47.84 -29.10
N GLU A 7 -0.83 46.98 -30.14
CA GLU A 7 -0.88 45.52 -30.00
C GLU A 7 0.29 44.94 -29.18
N LYS A 8 1.52 45.50 -29.39
CA LYS A 8 2.70 45.14 -28.62
C LYS A 8 2.55 45.49 -27.13
N LYS A 9 2.01 46.68 -26.84
CA LYS A 9 1.77 47.09 -25.44
C LYS A 9 0.71 46.22 -24.78
N ALA A 10 -0.41 45.95 -25.47
CA ALA A 10 -1.46 45.05 -24.95
C ALA A 10 -0.93 43.63 -24.68
N PHE A 11 -0.11 43.10 -25.58
CA PHE A 11 0.54 41.80 -25.40
C PHE A 11 1.48 41.77 -24.17
N LEU A 12 2.32 42.81 -24.00
CA LEU A 12 3.23 42.90 -22.84
C LEU A 12 2.45 43.02 -21.52
N VAL A 13 1.37 43.80 -21.49
CA VAL A 13 0.50 43.92 -20.30
C VAL A 13 -0.14 42.56 -19.98
N ALA A 14 -0.68 41.84 -20.98
CA ALA A 14 -1.25 40.52 -20.79
C ALA A 14 -0.20 39.50 -20.23
N CYS A 15 1.00 39.52 -20.79
CA CYS A 15 2.10 38.68 -20.30
C CYS A 15 2.48 39.05 -18.85
N ALA A 16 2.57 40.33 -18.51
CA ALA A 16 2.86 40.77 -17.15
C ALA A 16 1.78 40.32 -16.16
N CYS A 17 0.50 40.47 -16.52
CA CYS A 17 -0.62 39.97 -15.69
C CYS A 17 -0.57 38.49 -15.47
N LEU A 18 -0.27 37.66 -16.49
CA LEU A 18 -0.11 36.24 -16.38
C LEU A 18 1.05 35.82 -15.47
N VAL A 19 2.20 36.53 -15.60
CA VAL A 19 3.37 36.26 -14.75
C VAL A 19 3.07 36.64 -13.30
N ILE A 20 2.51 37.82 -13.04
CA ILE A 20 2.18 38.28 -11.69
C ILE A 20 1.11 37.38 -11.08
N GLY A 21 0.05 37.02 -11.84
CA GLY A 21 -0.98 36.10 -11.42
C GLY A 21 -0.44 34.72 -11.10
N GLY A 22 0.45 34.20 -11.96
CA GLY A 22 1.09 32.88 -11.75
C GLY A 22 1.99 32.82 -10.51
N LEU A 23 2.79 33.90 -10.31
CA LEU A 23 3.63 34.03 -9.10
C LEU A 23 2.79 34.19 -7.83
N GLY A 24 1.76 35.01 -7.86
CA GLY A 24 0.83 35.19 -6.74
C GLY A 24 0.12 33.89 -6.38
N PHE A 25 -0.40 33.17 -7.39
CA PHE A 25 -1.01 31.85 -7.19
C PHE A 25 -0.03 30.86 -6.55
N ARG A 26 1.21 30.76 -7.09
CA ARG A 26 2.24 29.85 -6.55
C ARG A 26 2.59 30.19 -5.10
N MET A 27 2.72 31.48 -4.76
CA MET A 27 2.97 31.91 -3.37
C MET A 27 1.82 31.54 -2.45
N THR A 28 0.58 31.78 -2.86
CA THR A 28 -0.62 31.42 -2.09
C THR A 28 -0.71 29.91 -1.85
N MET A 29 -0.51 29.11 -2.90
CA MET A 29 -0.52 27.66 -2.78
C MET A 29 0.57 27.15 -1.82
N SER A 30 1.76 27.74 -1.88
CA SER A 30 2.87 27.43 -0.98
C SER A 30 2.55 27.78 0.48
N GLN A 31 1.97 28.95 0.73
CA GLN A 31 1.57 29.38 2.08
C GLN A 31 0.45 28.53 2.67
N LEU A 32 -0.48 28.06 1.84
CA LEU A 32 -1.58 27.20 2.24
C LEU A 32 -1.20 25.71 2.31
N ASN A 33 0.06 25.36 2.01
CA ASN A 33 0.54 23.96 1.92
C ASN A 33 -0.36 23.09 1.02
N VAL A 34 -0.73 23.62 -0.16
CA VAL A 34 -1.57 22.92 -1.13
C VAL A 34 -0.68 22.29 -2.21
N TYR A 35 -0.69 20.96 -2.27
CA TYR A 35 0.12 20.17 -3.19
C TYR A 35 -0.76 19.57 -4.29
N LEU A 36 -0.79 20.20 -5.46
CA LEU A 36 -1.54 19.72 -6.63
C LEU A 36 -0.86 18.52 -7.30
N GLN A 37 0.43 18.38 -7.12
CA GLN A 37 1.24 17.24 -7.56
C GLN A 37 1.84 16.54 -6.35
N LYS A 38 1.75 15.19 -6.34
CA LYS A 38 2.36 14.37 -5.28
C LYS A 38 3.79 14.03 -5.65
N GLU A 39 4.69 14.27 -4.72
CA GLU A 39 6.08 13.84 -4.88
C GLU A 39 6.22 12.35 -4.59
N PRO A 40 7.03 11.63 -5.38
CA PRO A 40 7.29 10.22 -5.11
C PRO A 40 8.17 10.06 -3.87
N VAL A 41 7.96 8.96 -3.16
CA VAL A 41 8.75 8.53 -2.01
C VAL A 41 9.31 7.14 -2.31
N PRO A 42 10.63 6.92 -2.26
CA PRO A 42 11.20 5.60 -2.47
C PRO A 42 10.91 4.66 -1.30
N LEU A 43 10.93 3.36 -1.56
CA LEU A 43 11.00 2.34 -0.51
C LEU A 43 12.26 2.57 0.35
N ARG A 44 12.19 2.27 1.64
CA ARG A 44 13.36 2.28 2.55
C ARG A 44 14.26 1.07 2.31
N ASN A 45 13.65 -0.08 2.04
CA ASN A 45 14.34 -1.31 1.66
C ASN A 45 13.56 -1.98 0.53
N ALA A 46 14.24 -2.69 -0.36
CA ALA A 46 13.60 -3.41 -1.43
C ALA A 46 12.66 -4.51 -0.90
N LEU A 47 11.57 -4.80 -1.62
CA LEU A 47 10.57 -5.78 -1.14
C LEU A 47 11.11 -7.21 -1.14
N ASP A 48 12.07 -7.53 -2.00
CA ASP A 48 12.74 -8.84 -2.06
C ASP A 48 13.67 -9.11 -0.86
N GLU A 49 14.06 -8.06 -0.11
CA GLU A 49 14.76 -8.17 1.16
C GLU A 49 13.87 -8.64 2.32
N LEU A 50 12.56 -8.80 2.11
CA LEU A 50 11.69 -9.38 3.11
C LEU A 50 12.13 -10.81 3.47
N PRO A 51 12.08 -11.18 4.77
CA PRO A 51 12.57 -12.48 5.21
C PRO A 51 11.88 -13.66 4.52
N VAL A 52 12.64 -14.64 4.13
CA VAL A 52 12.15 -15.93 3.59
C VAL A 52 11.46 -16.78 4.65
N THR A 53 11.64 -16.43 5.93
CA THR A 53 10.98 -17.05 7.09
C THR A 53 10.27 -15.94 7.89
N LEU A 54 8.98 -16.11 8.11
CA LEU A 54 8.11 -15.18 8.85
C LEU A 54 7.40 -15.95 9.97
N GLY A 55 8.02 -16.00 11.16
CA GLY A 55 7.53 -16.83 12.26
C GLY A 55 7.48 -18.31 11.85
N ASP A 56 6.30 -18.91 11.88
CA ASP A 56 6.07 -20.31 11.47
C ASP A 56 5.96 -20.50 9.93
N TRP A 57 6.07 -19.42 9.15
CA TRP A 57 5.96 -19.46 7.70
C TRP A 57 7.33 -19.55 7.03
N LYS A 58 7.42 -20.38 6.00
CA LYS A 58 8.63 -20.57 5.23
C LYS A 58 8.35 -20.45 3.75
N GLN A 59 9.22 -19.74 3.03
CA GLN A 59 9.15 -19.62 1.59
C GLN A 59 9.24 -20.99 0.92
N VAL A 60 8.45 -21.16 -0.15
CA VAL A 60 8.50 -22.32 -1.05
C VAL A 60 8.85 -21.83 -2.45
N GLY A 61 9.85 -22.49 -3.05
CA GLY A 61 10.34 -22.08 -4.36
C GLY A 61 11.12 -20.77 -4.32
N LYS A 62 11.22 -20.12 -5.48
CA LYS A 62 11.82 -18.79 -5.66
C LYS A 62 10.74 -17.75 -5.82
N ASP A 63 11.11 -16.48 -5.62
CA ASP A 63 10.24 -15.36 -5.95
C ASP A 63 9.86 -15.40 -7.43
N GLN A 64 8.59 -15.21 -7.72
CA GLN A 64 8.05 -15.28 -9.05
C GLN A 64 8.36 -13.99 -9.81
N GLN A 65 9.06 -14.09 -10.92
CA GLN A 65 9.30 -12.95 -11.79
C GLN A 65 8.14 -12.81 -12.77
N LEU A 66 7.54 -11.61 -12.79
CA LEU A 66 6.49 -11.28 -13.75
C LEU A 66 7.11 -10.97 -15.11
N SER A 67 6.41 -11.29 -16.19
CA SER A 67 6.85 -10.87 -17.53
C SER A 67 6.78 -9.35 -17.69
N ASP A 68 7.57 -8.81 -18.63
CA ASP A 68 7.62 -7.36 -18.89
C ASP A 68 6.23 -6.80 -19.19
N ALA A 69 5.40 -7.52 -19.94
CA ALA A 69 4.03 -7.12 -20.25
C ALA A 69 3.15 -7.03 -18.97
N VAL A 70 3.30 -7.98 -18.04
CA VAL A 70 2.57 -7.94 -16.76
C VAL A 70 3.08 -6.83 -15.87
N VAL A 71 4.39 -6.55 -15.85
CA VAL A 71 4.99 -5.44 -15.10
C VAL A 71 4.51 -4.09 -15.66
N GLU A 72 4.40 -3.95 -16.97
CA GLU A 72 3.86 -2.76 -17.62
C GLU A 72 2.38 -2.56 -17.25
N GLU A 73 1.57 -3.61 -17.30
CA GLU A 73 0.17 -3.57 -16.88
C GLU A 73 0.04 -3.28 -15.38
N LEU A 74 0.91 -3.86 -14.53
CA LEU A 74 0.95 -3.60 -13.10
C LEU A 74 1.25 -2.13 -12.79
N GLY A 75 2.04 -1.46 -13.66
CA GLY A 75 2.39 -0.04 -13.53
C GLY A 75 3.46 0.24 -12.46
N THR A 76 4.14 -0.78 -11.95
CA THR A 76 5.27 -0.63 -11.02
C THR A 76 6.27 -1.78 -11.17
N LYS A 77 7.56 -1.45 -10.98
CA LYS A 77 8.65 -2.43 -10.87
C LYS A 77 8.96 -2.83 -9.42
N ASN A 78 8.36 -2.12 -8.45
CA ASN A 78 8.53 -2.38 -7.03
C ASN A 78 7.47 -3.38 -6.57
N TYR A 79 7.67 -4.65 -6.85
CA TYR A 79 6.79 -5.73 -6.45
C TYR A 79 7.55 -6.91 -5.86
N LEU A 80 6.85 -7.77 -5.14
CA LEU A 80 7.29 -9.08 -4.69
C LEU A 80 6.14 -10.07 -4.91
N ASP A 81 6.47 -11.23 -5.44
CA ASP A 81 5.53 -12.35 -5.58
C ASP A 81 6.18 -13.61 -5.01
N ARG A 82 5.78 -14.01 -3.79
CA ARG A 82 6.43 -15.03 -2.98
C ARG A 82 5.43 -15.99 -2.36
N ALA A 83 5.69 -17.30 -2.49
CA ALA A 83 4.88 -18.34 -1.87
C ALA A 83 5.40 -18.71 -0.49
N TYR A 84 4.47 -18.90 0.46
CA TYR A 84 4.75 -19.36 1.82
C TYR A 84 3.90 -20.56 2.19
N VAL A 85 4.46 -21.44 3.02
CA VAL A 85 3.73 -22.52 3.68
C VAL A 85 3.86 -22.41 5.19
N TYR A 86 2.80 -22.79 5.89
CA TYR A 86 2.75 -22.80 7.34
C TYR A 86 3.38 -24.07 7.90
N LYS A 87 4.36 -23.95 8.82
CA LYS A 87 5.06 -25.06 9.47
C LYS A 87 5.61 -26.10 8.50
N SER A 88 6.00 -25.68 7.29
CA SER A 88 6.48 -26.56 6.20
C SER A 88 5.47 -27.65 5.77
N ASP A 89 4.18 -27.42 6.02
CA ASP A 89 3.09 -28.33 5.71
C ASP A 89 2.21 -27.77 4.57
N SER A 90 2.49 -28.19 3.34
CA SER A 90 1.74 -27.76 2.16
C SER A 90 0.30 -28.27 2.10
N THR A 91 -0.06 -29.27 2.92
CA THR A 91 -1.45 -29.79 2.98
C THR A 91 -2.41 -28.78 3.56
N LYS A 92 -1.91 -27.82 4.36
CA LYS A 92 -2.68 -26.69 4.89
C LYS A 92 -2.89 -25.56 3.89
N GLY A 93 -2.46 -25.72 2.66
CA GLY A 93 -2.54 -24.73 1.60
C GLY A 93 -1.27 -23.90 1.45
N ILE A 94 -1.18 -23.26 0.31
CA ILE A 94 -0.08 -22.36 -0.06
C ILE A 94 -0.63 -20.93 -0.11
N PHE A 95 0.05 -20.03 0.55
CA PHE A 95 -0.20 -18.59 0.45
C PHE A 95 0.80 -17.96 -0.53
N GLN A 96 0.30 -17.47 -1.65
CA GLN A 96 1.04 -16.56 -2.51
C GLN A 96 0.85 -15.16 -1.98
N VAL A 97 1.92 -14.52 -1.58
CA VAL A 97 1.95 -13.12 -1.14
C VAL A 97 2.42 -12.28 -2.31
N HIS A 98 1.53 -11.42 -2.79
CA HIS A 98 1.85 -10.42 -3.82
C HIS A 98 1.83 -9.04 -3.19
N LEU A 99 2.98 -8.37 -3.21
CA LEU A 99 3.15 -6.99 -2.77
C LEU A 99 3.44 -6.12 -3.99
N ALA A 100 2.82 -4.95 -4.08
CA ALA A 100 3.11 -4.00 -5.14
C ALA A 100 3.07 -2.58 -4.57
N TYR A 101 4.17 -1.84 -4.74
CA TYR A 101 4.36 -0.50 -4.19
C TYR A 101 4.24 0.57 -5.27
N TYR A 102 3.49 1.61 -4.97
CA TYR A 102 3.21 2.74 -5.85
C TYR A 102 3.43 4.05 -5.12
N THR A 103 3.92 5.06 -5.83
CA THR A 103 4.23 6.36 -5.23
C THR A 103 4.13 7.50 -6.22
N GLY A 104 3.96 8.74 -5.73
CA GLY A 104 3.80 9.94 -6.54
C GLY A 104 2.36 10.14 -7.01
N MET A 105 2.18 10.55 -8.27
CA MET A 105 0.84 10.68 -8.85
C MET A 105 0.24 9.31 -9.13
N ILE A 106 -0.76 8.96 -8.32
CA ILE A 106 -1.44 7.66 -8.39
C ILE A 106 -2.77 7.89 -9.13
N ASP A 107 -2.76 7.65 -10.43
CA ASP A 107 -3.89 7.86 -11.33
C ASP A 107 -4.55 6.53 -11.78
N THR A 108 -3.90 5.41 -11.52
CA THR A 108 -4.39 4.08 -11.89
C THR A 108 -5.16 3.41 -10.75
N VAL A 109 -6.19 2.65 -11.10
CA VAL A 109 -6.92 1.81 -10.13
C VAL A 109 -6.10 0.54 -9.88
N PRO A 110 -5.82 0.17 -8.63
CA PRO A 110 -5.11 -1.06 -8.33
C PRO A 110 -5.77 -2.30 -8.93
N HIS A 111 -4.96 -3.22 -9.46
CA HIS A 111 -5.43 -4.53 -9.90
C HIS A 111 -5.87 -5.36 -8.70
N ILE A 112 -7.08 -5.91 -8.75
CA ILE A 112 -7.68 -6.73 -7.69
C ILE A 112 -8.09 -8.10 -8.22
N PRO A 113 -8.14 -9.16 -7.38
CA PRO A 113 -8.45 -10.53 -7.80
C PRO A 113 -9.74 -10.64 -8.61
N GLU A 114 -10.79 -9.89 -8.25
CA GLU A 114 -12.09 -9.93 -8.89
C GLU A 114 -12.03 -9.61 -10.40
N ARG A 115 -11.08 -8.78 -10.79
CA ARG A 115 -10.87 -8.44 -12.21
C ARG A 115 -9.95 -9.43 -12.90
N CYS A 116 -8.82 -9.76 -12.28
CA CYS A 116 -7.76 -10.54 -12.92
C CYS A 116 -8.12 -12.03 -13.00
N TRP A 117 -8.70 -12.60 -11.95
CA TRP A 117 -8.97 -14.05 -11.89
C TRP A 117 -10.20 -14.45 -12.70
N GLY A 118 -11.21 -13.58 -12.77
CA GLY A 118 -12.34 -13.78 -13.69
C GLY A 118 -11.89 -13.84 -15.15
N ALA A 119 -10.98 -12.94 -15.54
CA ALA A 119 -10.38 -12.97 -16.87
C ALA A 119 -9.52 -14.22 -17.13
N ALA A 120 -8.94 -14.83 -16.08
CA ALA A 120 -8.20 -16.08 -16.12
C ALA A 120 -9.10 -17.33 -16.11
N GLY A 121 -10.44 -17.19 -16.09
CA GLY A 121 -11.40 -18.26 -16.19
C GLY A 121 -11.88 -18.84 -14.85
N LEU A 122 -11.49 -18.26 -13.72
CA LEU A 122 -12.03 -18.63 -12.42
C LEU A 122 -13.42 -18.01 -12.22
N VAL A 123 -14.33 -18.74 -11.60
CA VAL A 123 -15.69 -18.27 -11.29
C VAL A 123 -15.74 -17.83 -9.83
N MET A 124 -16.16 -16.59 -9.60
CA MET A 124 -16.33 -16.07 -8.25
C MET A 124 -17.60 -16.67 -7.60
N ILE A 125 -17.45 -17.11 -6.36
CA ILE A 125 -18.53 -17.66 -5.54
C ILE A 125 -18.99 -16.60 -4.55
N GLY A 126 -20.24 -16.13 -4.69
CA GLY A 126 -20.79 -15.08 -3.86
C GLY A 126 -20.25 -13.68 -4.20
N GLN A 127 -20.19 -12.82 -3.21
CA GLN A 127 -19.72 -11.45 -3.32
C GLN A 127 -18.44 -11.27 -2.48
N PRO A 128 -17.60 -10.26 -2.81
CA PRO A 128 -16.48 -9.89 -1.95
C PRO A 128 -16.94 -9.56 -0.53
N VAL A 129 -16.21 -10.03 0.47
CA VAL A 129 -16.55 -9.85 1.89
C VAL A 129 -15.38 -9.20 2.63
N LEU A 130 -15.70 -8.26 3.52
CA LEU A 130 -14.72 -7.67 4.42
C LEU A 130 -14.38 -8.65 5.55
N ARG A 131 -13.08 -8.95 5.72
CA ARG A 131 -12.54 -9.87 6.72
C ARG A 131 -11.66 -9.12 7.71
N PRO A 132 -12.13 -8.88 8.95
CA PRO A 132 -11.30 -8.31 10.00
C PRO A 132 -10.16 -9.25 10.38
N MET A 133 -8.92 -8.72 10.35
CA MET A 133 -7.71 -9.42 10.74
C MET A 133 -7.27 -8.91 12.11
N VAL A 134 -7.87 -9.48 13.18
CA VAL A 134 -7.51 -9.10 14.55
C VAL A 134 -6.13 -9.69 14.85
N LEU A 135 -5.13 -8.81 14.94
CA LEU A 135 -3.75 -9.16 15.25
C LEU A 135 -3.48 -9.02 16.75
N ASP A 136 -2.52 -9.80 17.25
CA ASP A 136 -2.08 -9.74 18.63
C ASP A 136 -1.21 -8.50 18.87
N SER A 137 -1.78 -7.47 19.47
CA SER A 137 -1.09 -6.23 19.81
C SER A 137 -0.25 -6.31 21.09
N SER A 138 -0.29 -7.41 21.84
CA SER A 138 0.49 -7.56 23.10
C SER A 138 2.01 -7.49 22.88
N LYS A 139 2.44 -7.75 21.63
CA LYS A 139 3.85 -7.68 21.20
C LYS A 139 4.28 -6.32 20.69
N TRP A 140 3.38 -5.35 20.69
CA TRP A 140 3.61 -4.02 20.12
C TRP A 140 3.62 -2.96 21.21
N ASP A 141 4.46 -1.95 21.03
CA ASP A 141 4.39 -0.75 21.83
C ASP A 141 3.26 0.16 21.30
N VAL A 142 2.18 0.22 22.03
CA VAL A 142 1.00 1.04 21.71
C VAL A 142 1.01 2.41 22.38
N GLN A 143 2.02 2.70 23.23
CA GLN A 143 2.04 3.88 24.08
C GLN A 143 3.05 4.94 23.64
N HIS A 144 4.18 4.56 23.04
CA HIS A 144 5.29 5.48 22.79
C HIS A 144 5.47 5.86 21.32
N GLY A 145 4.70 5.30 20.41
CA GLY A 145 4.76 5.65 19.00
C GLY A 145 4.31 7.10 18.71
N PRO A 146 4.68 7.65 17.55
CA PRO A 146 4.32 9.01 17.15
C PRO A 146 2.80 9.18 17.02
N ILE A 147 2.34 10.43 17.09
CA ILE A 147 0.94 10.79 16.94
C ILE A 147 0.76 11.41 15.55
N GLN A 148 -0.23 10.94 14.80
CA GLN A 148 -0.61 11.55 13.53
C GLN A 148 -1.28 12.90 13.78
N ALA A 149 -0.72 13.96 13.22
CA ALA A 149 -1.19 15.32 13.43
C ALA A 149 -2.65 15.52 12.99
N ALA A 150 -3.03 14.93 11.86
CA ALA A 150 -4.37 15.12 11.28
C ALA A 150 -5.50 14.45 12.08
N SER A 151 -5.25 13.31 12.73
CA SER A 151 -6.29 12.51 13.40
C SER A 151 -6.13 12.43 14.92
N GLY A 152 -4.97 12.83 15.47
CA GLY A 152 -4.62 12.63 16.87
C GLY A 152 -4.39 11.16 17.26
N LYS A 153 -4.45 10.23 16.32
CA LYS A 153 -4.23 8.81 16.57
C LYS A 153 -2.74 8.49 16.73
N ARG A 154 -2.43 7.59 17.64
CA ARG A 154 -1.07 7.13 17.88
C ARG A 154 -0.76 5.90 17.03
N TYR A 155 0.41 5.90 16.40
CA TYR A 155 0.96 4.72 15.74
C TYR A 155 1.43 3.71 16.79
N SER A 156 1.06 2.45 16.64
CA SER A 156 1.72 1.37 17.37
C SER A 156 3.08 1.11 16.76
N GLN A 157 4.02 0.62 17.56
CA GLN A 157 5.37 0.27 17.10
C GLN A 157 5.64 -1.22 17.32
N ALA A 158 6.38 -1.81 16.39
CA ALA A 158 6.88 -3.18 16.53
C ALA A 158 8.40 -3.19 16.40
N SER A 159 9.06 -4.07 17.18
CA SER A 159 10.47 -4.36 17.00
C SER A 159 10.63 -5.41 15.90
N VAL A 160 11.53 -5.16 14.96
CA VAL A 160 11.91 -6.09 13.91
C VAL A 160 13.43 -6.20 13.83
N GLN A 161 13.92 -7.42 13.64
CA GLN A 161 15.35 -7.63 13.45
C GLN A 161 15.75 -7.31 12.01
N GLU A 162 16.73 -6.46 11.84
CA GLU A 162 17.31 -6.16 10.53
C GLU A 162 18.10 -7.38 10.02
N PRO A 163 17.88 -7.84 8.77
CA PRO A 163 18.49 -9.08 8.29
C PRO A 163 20.03 -9.06 8.24
N VAL A 164 20.63 -7.92 7.95
CA VAL A 164 22.07 -7.77 7.76
C VAL A 164 22.77 -7.54 9.10
N THR A 165 22.39 -6.51 9.83
CA THR A 165 23.07 -6.10 11.07
C THR A 165 22.64 -6.89 12.30
N ARG A 166 21.51 -7.64 12.20
CA ARG A 166 20.86 -8.35 13.31
C ARG A 166 20.43 -7.45 14.48
N LYS A 167 20.43 -6.14 14.28
CA LYS A 167 19.95 -5.19 15.28
C LYS A 167 18.43 -5.11 15.25
N ASP A 168 17.85 -4.93 16.39
CA ASP A 168 16.42 -4.63 16.50
C ASP A 168 16.17 -3.16 16.15
N VAL A 169 15.23 -2.93 15.25
CA VAL A 169 14.78 -1.60 14.86
C VAL A 169 13.28 -1.48 15.12
N MET A 170 12.86 -0.33 15.62
CA MET A 170 11.44 -0.03 15.81
C MET A 170 10.84 0.48 14.50
N VAL A 171 9.69 -0.07 14.15
CA VAL A 171 8.91 0.35 12.98
C VAL A 171 7.52 0.80 13.40
N ASN A 172 7.03 1.88 12.80
CA ASN A 172 5.67 2.34 13.00
C ASN A 172 4.70 1.47 12.20
N LEU A 173 3.71 0.88 12.87
CA LEU A 173 2.66 0.10 12.23
C LEU A 173 1.59 1.04 11.65
N PRO A 174 0.88 0.65 10.59
CA PRO A 174 -0.11 1.53 9.98
C PRO A 174 -1.31 1.75 10.89
N LEU A 175 -1.94 2.93 10.79
CA LEU A 175 -3.16 3.26 11.52
C LEU A 175 -4.39 2.58 10.90
N GLY A 176 -5.38 2.32 11.73
CA GLY A 176 -6.67 1.76 11.35
C GLY A 176 -6.79 0.26 11.62
N ASP A 177 -8.04 -0.21 11.58
CA ASP A 177 -8.34 -1.63 11.72
C ASP A 177 -7.85 -2.38 10.48
N ILE A 178 -7.19 -3.51 10.72
CA ILE A 178 -6.69 -4.33 9.63
C ILE A 178 -7.83 -5.18 9.10
N VAL A 179 -8.32 -4.80 7.94
CA VAL A 179 -9.42 -5.48 7.23
C VAL A 179 -8.97 -5.80 5.82
N MET A 180 -9.18 -7.03 5.38
CA MET A 180 -8.97 -7.45 3.99
C MET A 180 -10.31 -7.56 3.27
N THR A 181 -10.36 -7.16 2.01
CA THR A 181 -11.43 -7.59 1.09
C THR A 181 -11.05 -8.96 0.55
N ALA A 182 -11.93 -9.95 0.72
CA ALA A 182 -11.69 -11.32 0.30
C ALA A 182 -12.80 -11.81 -0.64
N SER A 183 -12.40 -12.47 -1.72
CA SER A 183 -13.27 -13.08 -2.73
C SER A 183 -12.90 -14.56 -2.89
N THR A 184 -13.92 -15.40 -2.96
CA THR A 184 -13.77 -16.84 -3.15
C THR A 184 -14.01 -17.19 -4.61
N PHE A 185 -13.17 -18.06 -5.16
CA PHE A 185 -13.25 -18.50 -6.55
C PHE A 185 -13.11 -20.01 -6.65
N GLN A 186 -13.62 -20.54 -7.74
CA GLN A 186 -13.52 -21.94 -8.12
C GLN A 186 -13.15 -22.07 -9.59
N ASP A 187 -12.31 -23.04 -9.91
CA ASP A 187 -12.08 -23.44 -11.30
C ASP A 187 -13.19 -24.41 -11.71
N PRO A 188 -13.99 -24.11 -12.75
CA PRO A 188 -15.01 -25.03 -13.23
C PRO A 188 -14.48 -26.41 -13.67
N LYS A 189 -13.18 -26.49 -14.01
CA LYS A 189 -12.52 -27.75 -14.40
C LYS A 189 -12.01 -28.53 -13.21
N HIS A 190 -11.82 -27.86 -12.07
CA HIS A 190 -11.26 -28.40 -10.82
C HIS A 190 -12.10 -27.92 -9.62
N PRO A 191 -13.37 -28.37 -9.53
CA PRO A 191 -14.31 -27.89 -8.49
C PRO A 191 -13.92 -28.35 -7.06
N GLU A 192 -12.97 -29.28 -6.94
CA GLU A 192 -12.39 -29.71 -5.66
C GLU A 192 -11.40 -28.69 -5.06
N ILE A 193 -10.98 -27.68 -5.85
CA ILE A 193 -10.02 -26.66 -5.43
C ILE A 193 -10.74 -25.34 -5.19
N THR A 194 -10.58 -24.81 -3.99
CA THR A 194 -11.02 -23.46 -3.67
C THR A 194 -9.84 -22.48 -3.70
N PHE A 195 -10.07 -21.34 -4.33
CA PHE A 195 -9.14 -20.22 -4.37
C PHE A 195 -9.73 -19.05 -3.58
N ILE A 196 -8.94 -18.40 -2.73
CA ILE A 196 -9.32 -17.17 -2.04
C ILE A 196 -8.32 -16.11 -2.40
N GLY A 197 -8.80 -15.02 -3.02
CA GLY A 197 -8.03 -13.81 -3.25
C GLY A 197 -8.43 -12.76 -2.25
N ALA A 198 -7.49 -12.33 -1.39
CA ALA A 198 -7.77 -11.30 -0.41
C ALA A 198 -6.72 -10.20 -0.47
N TYR A 199 -7.13 -8.96 -0.23
CA TYR A 199 -6.21 -7.82 -0.30
C TYR A 199 -6.58 -6.72 0.70
N LEU A 200 -5.56 -5.94 1.03
CA LEU A 200 -5.65 -4.64 1.68
C LEU A 200 -4.60 -3.70 1.08
N PHE A 201 -4.70 -2.46 1.42
CA PHE A 201 -3.72 -1.44 1.05
C PHE A 201 -3.17 -0.76 2.30
N ILE A 202 -1.87 -0.51 2.31
CA ILE A 202 -1.22 0.39 3.26
C ILE A 202 -0.92 1.67 2.48
N ALA A 203 -1.57 2.76 2.87
CA ALA A 203 -1.59 3.98 2.09
C ALA A 203 -1.36 5.19 3.01
N ASN A 204 -0.32 5.98 2.76
CA ASN A 204 0.05 7.13 3.59
C ASN A 204 -0.05 6.82 5.10
N GLY A 205 0.58 5.72 5.54
CA GLY A 205 0.63 5.31 6.94
C GLY A 205 -0.66 4.74 7.53
N SER A 206 -1.69 4.46 6.72
CA SER A 206 -2.97 3.90 7.18
C SER A 206 -3.36 2.66 6.37
N VAL A 207 -4.17 1.78 6.97
CA VAL A 207 -4.72 0.59 6.29
C VAL A 207 -6.09 0.90 5.72
N THR A 208 -6.38 0.38 4.53
CA THR A 208 -7.73 0.38 3.94
C THR A 208 -7.97 -0.86 3.09
N PRO A 209 -9.16 -1.47 3.13
CA PRO A 209 -9.56 -2.53 2.21
C PRO A 209 -10.06 -2.00 0.85
N SER A 210 -10.16 -0.68 0.68
CA SER A 210 -10.83 -0.03 -0.46
C SER A 210 -9.83 0.50 -1.49
N ALA A 211 -9.88 -0.03 -2.71
CA ALA A 211 -9.15 0.50 -3.85
C ALA A 211 -9.56 1.96 -4.19
N LEU A 212 -10.81 2.33 -3.95
CA LEU A 212 -11.28 3.70 -4.14
C LEU A 212 -10.64 4.67 -3.14
N ALA A 213 -10.49 4.25 -1.87
CA ALA A 213 -9.83 5.07 -0.86
C ALA A 213 -8.38 5.37 -1.24
N VAL A 214 -7.67 4.38 -1.81
CA VAL A 214 -6.31 4.57 -2.33
C VAL A 214 -6.27 5.62 -3.44
N ARG A 215 -7.20 5.54 -4.39
CA ARG A 215 -7.30 6.53 -5.48
C ARG A 215 -7.52 7.96 -4.95
N ASN A 216 -8.28 8.10 -3.87
CA ASN A 216 -8.58 9.40 -3.26
C ASN A 216 -7.37 10.07 -2.61
N LEU A 217 -6.26 9.34 -2.36
CA LEU A 217 -5.02 9.94 -1.84
C LEU A 217 -4.47 11.03 -2.76
N SER A 218 -4.61 10.89 -4.08
CA SER A 218 -4.17 11.88 -5.05
C SER A 218 -4.87 13.23 -4.88
N PHE A 219 -6.06 13.23 -4.29
CA PHE A 219 -6.90 14.43 -4.08
C PHE A 219 -6.73 15.04 -2.68
N LYS A 220 -5.95 14.45 -1.79
CA LYS A 220 -5.68 15.01 -0.46
C LYS A 220 -4.62 16.11 -0.56
N LEU A 221 -5.04 17.32 -0.88
CA LEU A 221 -4.17 18.44 -1.23
C LEU A 221 -3.20 18.87 -0.12
N SER A 222 -3.45 18.51 1.14
CA SER A 222 -2.57 18.76 2.28
C SER A 222 -1.31 17.89 2.29
N ASP A 223 -1.33 16.73 1.63
CA ASP A 223 -0.21 15.81 1.65
C ASP A 223 0.72 16.11 0.47
N ARG A 224 2.00 16.37 0.76
CA ARG A 224 3.05 16.57 -0.24
C ARG A 224 3.37 15.27 -0.98
N TYR A 225 3.43 14.17 -0.23
CA TYR A 225 3.76 12.84 -0.72
C TYR A 225 2.52 11.96 -0.85
N ALA A 226 2.58 10.96 -1.71
CA ALA A 226 1.60 9.88 -1.74
C ALA A 226 2.27 8.56 -2.07
N TYR A 227 1.90 7.52 -1.34
CA TYR A 227 2.24 6.13 -1.68
C TYR A 227 1.14 5.18 -1.23
N TYR A 228 1.10 4.03 -1.87
CA TYR A 228 0.42 2.87 -1.31
C TYR A 228 1.18 1.58 -1.64
N CYS A 229 1.02 0.60 -0.77
CA CYS A 229 1.43 -0.77 -1.00
C CYS A 229 0.19 -1.66 -1.00
N LYS A 230 -0.06 -2.36 -2.11
CA LYS A 230 -1.05 -3.43 -2.15
C LYS A 230 -0.45 -4.66 -1.47
N VAL A 231 -1.17 -5.22 -0.52
CA VAL A 231 -0.85 -6.52 0.11
C VAL A 231 -1.96 -7.47 -0.30
N GLN A 232 -1.64 -8.45 -1.13
CA GLN A 232 -2.60 -9.44 -1.61
C GLN A 232 -2.14 -10.83 -1.21
N PHE A 233 -3.07 -11.62 -0.71
CA PHE A 233 -2.92 -13.04 -0.45
C PHE A 233 -3.75 -13.83 -1.46
N SER A 234 -3.11 -14.79 -2.11
CA SER A 234 -3.78 -15.80 -2.93
C SER A 234 -3.61 -17.13 -2.23
N PHE A 235 -4.71 -17.69 -1.75
CA PHE A 235 -4.74 -18.93 -1.01
C PHE A 235 -5.42 -20.02 -1.85
N ARG A 236 -4.76 -21.14 -1.99
CA ARG A 236 -5.24 -22.29 -2.73
C ARG A 236 -5.24 -23.53 -1.83
N VAL A 237 -6.39 -24.23 -1.78
CA VAL A 237 -6.56 -25.42 -0.95
C VAL A 237 -7.56 -26.39 -1.57
N TYR A 238 -7.39 -27.71 -1.31
CA TYR A 238 -8.29 -28.78 -1.73
C TYR A 238 -9.39 -28.98 -0.69
N GLU A 239 -10.24 -27.98 -0.50
CA GLU A 239 -11.33 -27.97 0.47
C GLU A 239 -12.54 -27.22 -0.08
N LYS A 240 -13.71 -27.50 0.50
CA LYS A 240 -14.94 -26.77 0.18
C LYS A 240 -14.82 -25.29 0.61
N PRO A 241 -15.53 -24.36 -0.06
CA PRO A 241 -15.42 -22.93 0.19
C PRO A 241 -15.58 -22.54 1.68
N GLU A 242 -16.50 -23.17 2.41
CA GLU A 242 -16.78 -22.84 3.82
C GLU A 242 -15.61 -23.20 4.73
N ILE A 243 -14.97 -24.36 4.47
CA ILE A 243 -13.79 -24.83 5.20
C ILE A 243 -12.59 -23.95 4.80
N ALA A 244 -12.40 -23.74 3.50
CA ALA A 244 -11.31 -22.93 2.96
C ALA A 244 -11.30 -21.51 3.55
N ILE A 245 -12.46 -20.86 3.68
CA ILE A 245 -12.58 -19.52 4.27
C ILE A 245 -12.16 -19.52 5.74
N THR A 246 -12.57 -20.51 6.52
CA THR A 246 -12.20 -20.63 7.94
C THR A 246 -10.70 -20.84 8.11
N MET A 247 -10.11 -21.70 7.28
CA MET A 247 -8.66 -21.91 7.24
C MET A 247 -7.92 -20.63 6.83
N PHE A 248 -8.41 -19.96 5.80
CA PHE A 248 -7.85 -18.70 5.34
C PHE A 248 -7.81 -17.65 6.45
N ASP A 249 -8.92 -17.41 7.14
CA ASP A 249 -9.01 -16.38 8.18
C ASP A 249 -8.00 -16.62 9.31
N GLN A 250 -7.78 -17.85 9.71
CA GLN A 250 -6.83 -18.22 10.74
C GLN A 250 -5.38 -18.07 10.26
N LEU A 251 -5.09 -18.60 9.09
CA LEU A 251 -3.74 -18.63 8.53
C LEU A 251 -3.31 -17.23 8.06
N ALA A 252 -4.20 -16.48 7.42
CA ALA A 252 -3.93 -15.12 6.97
C ALA A 252 -3.60 -14.18 8.15
N ARG A 253 -4.33 -14.27 9.27
CA ARG A 253 -4.01 -13.52 10.50
C ARG A 253 -2.62 -13.86 11.02
N ASN A 254 -2.29 -15.15 11.08
CA ASN A 254 -0.97 -15.60 11.55
C ASN A 254 0.17 -15.12 10.63
N LEU A 255 -0.02 -15.21 9.31
CA LEU A 255 0.96 -14.71 8.34
C LEU A 255 1.12 -13.18 8.46
N LEU A 256 0.00 -12.46 8.50
CA LEU A 256 0.00 -11.01 8.56
C LEU A 256 0.62 -10.48 9.87
N GLN A 257 0.44 -11.18 11.00
CA GLN A 257 1.09 -10.86 12.27
C GLN A 257 2.61 -10.79 12.13
N SER A 258 3.21 -11.68 11.35
CA SER A 258 4.66 -11.73 11.14
C SER A 258 5.12 -10.88 9.96
N LEU A 259 4.31 -10.78 8.91
CA LEU A 259 4.63 -10.03 7.69
C LEU A 259 4.58 -8.52 7.90
N LEU A 260 3.52 -8.03 8.59
CA LEU A 260 3.24 -6.60 8.67
C LEU A 260 4.39 -5.77 9.23
N PRO A 261 5.01 -6.13 10.38
CA PRO A 261 6.17 -5.38 10.89
C PRO A 261 7.35 -5.37 9.93
N GLN A 262 7.63 -6.50 9.28
CA GLN A 262 8.71 -6.62 8.30
C GLN A 262 8.44 -5.78 7.05
N LEU A 263 7.20 -5.76 6.57
CA LEU A 263 6.79 -4.92 5.46
C LEU A 263 6.93 -3.44 5.82
N MET A 264 6.52 -3.03 7.03
CA MET A 264 6.68 -1.64 7.48
C MET A 264 8.14 -1.19 7.59
N ARG A 265 9.09 -2.10 7.73
CA ARG A 265 10.52 -1.79 7.61
C ARG A 265 10.89 -1.33 6.19
N SER A 266 10.24 -1.90 5.18
CA SER A 266 10.50 -1.57 3.77
C SER A 266 9.73 -0.34 3.28
N LEU A 267 8.54 -0.10 3.81
CA LEU A 267 7.71 1.03 3.41
C LEU A 267 8.23 2.37 3.98
N PRO A 268 7.88 3.51 3.36
CA PRO A 268 8.20 4.82 3.92
C PRO A 268 7.64 5.00 5.34
N ASP A 269 8.42 5.64 6.18
CA ASP A 269 7.98 6.02 7.52
C ASP A 269 7.09 7.26 7.44
N TRP A 270 5.78 7.03 7.34
CA TRP A 270 4.82 8.11 7.11
C TRP A 270 4.85 9.19 8.22
N PRO A 271 4.90 8.87 9.53
CA PRO A 271 5.02 9.89 10.56
C PRO A 271 6.22 10.84 10.37
N ALA A 272 7.35 10.32 9.93
CA ALA A 272 8.53 11.14 9.66
C ALA A 272 8.33 12.06 8.45
N LEU A 273 7.67 11.57 7.39
CA LEU A 273 7.34 12.36 6.20
C LEU A 273 6.30 13.45 6.49
N GLU A 274 5.27 13.13 7.27
CA GLU A 274 4.22 14.07 7.65
C GLU A 274 4.80 15.23 8.46
N ASN A 275 5.68 14.95 9.42
CA ASN A 275 6.35 15.96 10.23
C ASN A 275 7.32 16.83 9.40
N SER A 276 7.97 16.28 8.39
CA SER A 276 8.88 17.05 7.51
C SER A 276 8.13 18.00 6.57
N SER A 277 6.86 17.75 6.35
CA SER A 277 5.98 18.56 5.48
C SER A 277 5.25 19.68 6.22
N THR A 278 5.26 19.65 7.56
CA THR A 278 4.62 20.67 8.39
C THR A 278 5.60 21.83 8.57
N PRO A 279 5.25 23.09 8.18
CA PRO A 279 6.10 24.24 8.46
C PRO A 279 6.29 24.39 9.98
N ILE A 280 7.51 24.68 10.40
CA ILE A 280 7.81 25.07 11.78
C ILE A 280 6.92 26.29 12.08
N GLN A 281 5.90 26.12 12.93
CA GLN A 281 5.18 27.25 13.47
C GLN A 281 6.20 28.04 14.30
N VAL A 282 6.66 29.14 13.74
CA VAL A 282 7.43 30.15 14.50
C VAL A 282 6.46 30.72 15.51
N THR A 283 6.48 30.17 16.74
CA THR A 283 5.84 30.81 17.89
C THR A 283 6.52 32.14 18.07
N SER A 284 5.88 33.21 17.63
CA SER A 284 6.23 34.58 18.02
C SER A 284 5.98 34.71 19.53
N SER A 285 7.05 34.66 20.30
CA SER A 285 7.08 35.09 21.70
C SER A 285 6.92 36.60 21.80
#